data_4ccb169a971addf538d4e477c03a31f6
#
_entry.id   4ccb169a971addf538d4e477c03a31f6
#
_cell.length_a   1.000
_cell.length_b   1.000
_cell.length_c   1.000
_cell.angle_alpha   90.00
_cell.angle_beta   90.00
_cell.angle_gamma   90.00
#
_symmetry.space_group_name_H-M   'P 1'
#
loop_
_entity.id
_entity.type
_entity.pdbx_description
1 polymer ?
#
loop_
_entity_poly.entity_id
_entity_poly.type
_entity_poly.pdbx_seq_one_letter_code
_entity_poly.pdbx_strand_id
1 'polypeptide(L)'
;TTYLTLAVVRLRAGTTAILDSDLTDCRADESKCGYCKCILGKCRVTEMLSKMAENHASLDELQKRLDAMNSQISELQTKVDDLTAGEILATGQCGENIYYVLYDNGKLLLRGTGATYDYTSHDSVFYQNDQIKEIVLSNGITGLGDRLFYHCANAKTVSLPATLTSIGNAAFAQEDAVSNYTAGLTSVTIPQAVTTIQSYAFYHTAITEVVVPASVKTWGKYVFSDCTKLKNARISCSSIGSFAFTRCTALSNLTISANCKTFGENMLTYCENLKTITYEGTIAQWNAITKPVNWMSSGEHSYNNYLKKIQCVDGYLEYDTETHTWNEVING
;
A
#
# COMPACT_ATOMS: atom_id res chain seq x y z
N THR A 1 7.00 -27.21 -33.64
CA THR A 1 7.31 -25.93 -34.29
C THR A 1 8.70 -25.54 -33.85
N THR A 2 9.68 -25.67 -34.76
CA THR A 2 11.09 -25.37 -34.46
C THR A 2 11.29 -23.87 -34.66
N TYR A 3 11.63 -23.13 -33.59
CA TYR A 3 11.97 -21.72 -33.69
C TYR A 3 13.43 -21.59 -34.09
N LEU A 4 13.70 -20.80 -35.10
CA LEU A 4 15.06 -20.46 -35.53
C LEU A 4 15.52 -19.23 -34.72
N THR A 5 16.55 -19.37 -33.89
CA THR A 5 17.11 -18.25 -33.15
C THR A 5 18.08 -17.49 -34.07
N LEU A 6 17.72 -16.30 -34.51
CA LEU A 6 18.51 -15.46 -35.40
C LEU A 6 19.43 -14.49 -34.67
N ALA A 7 19.08 -14.12 -33.44
CA ALA A 7 19.89 -13.28 -32.59
C ALA A 7 19.51 -13.45 -31.12
N VAL A 8 20.45 -13.22 -30.22
CA VAL A 8 20.21 -13.13 -28.78
C VAL A 8 20.40 -11.69 -28.35
N VAL A 9 19.35 -11.11 -27.76
CA VAL A 9 19.41 -9.76 -27.21
C VAL A 9 19.59 -9.87 -25.70
N ARG A 10 20.68 -9.29 -25.18
CA ARG A 10 20.91 -9.20 -23.74
C ARG A 10 20.64 -7.78 -23.29
N LEU A 11 19.59 -7.60 -22.49
CA LEU A 11 19.25 -6.30 -21.92
C LEU A 11 19.76 -6.20 -20.48
N ARG A 12 20.38 -5.07 -20.14
CA ARG A 12 20.74 -4.74 -18.76
C ARG A 12 19.55 -4.04 -18.10
N ALA A 13 19.36 -4.25 -16.80
CA ALA A 13 18.34 -3.56 -16.05
C ALA A 13 18.54 -2.04 -16.15
N GLY A 14 17.51 -1.30 -16.56
CA GLY A 14 17.56 0.15 -16.75
C GLY A 14 18.01 0.60 -18.14
N THR A 15 18.16 -0.29 -19.11
CA THR A 15 18.55 0.07 -20.48
C THR A 15 17.40 0.79 -21.19
N THR A 16 17.63 2.02 -21.63
CA THR A 16 16.67 2.83 -22.41
C THR A 16 16.89 2.74 -23.92
N ALA A 17 18.01 2.12 -24.34
CA ALA A 17 18.34 1.88 -25.74
C ALA A 17 19.08 0.56 -25.88
N ILE A 18 18.86 -0.15 -27.00
CA ILE A 18 19.62 -1.36 -27.36
C ILE A 18 20.83 -0.92 -28.17
N LEU A 19 22.01 -1.20 -27.65
CA LEU A 19 23.27 -0.94 -28.36
C LEU A 19 23.65 -2.15 -29.21
N ASP A 20 24.46 -1.93 -30.26
CA ASP A 20 25.01 -3.00 -31.11
C ASP A 20 25.75 -4.07 -30.27
N SER A 21 26.35 -3.68 -29.15
CA SER A 21 27.02 -4.59 -28.21
C SER A 21 26.06 -5.53 -27.47
N ASP A 22 24.76 -5.19 -27.41
CA ASP A 22 23.73 -6.01 -26.74
C ASP A 22 23.16 -7.10 -27.68
N LEU A 23 23.54 -7.05 -28.96
CA LEU A 23 23.13 -7.96 -30.02
C LEU A 23 24.21 -8.99 -30.31
N THR A 24 23.89 -10.26 -30.15
CA THR A 24 24.73 -11.38 -30.61
C THR A 24 24.17 -11.91 -31.90
N ASP A 25 24.88 -11.71 -33.00
CA ASP A 25 24.53 -12.23 -34.32
C ASP A 25 24.88 -13.73 -34.39
N CYS A 26 23.85 -14.57 -34.43
CA CYS A 26 23.99 -16.03 -34.49
C CYS A 26 23.97 -16.59 -35.91
N ARG A 27 23.96 -15.73 -36.93
CA ARG A 27 23.87 -16.16 -38.36
C ARG A 27 25.10 -16.89 -38.88
N ALA A 28 26.26 -16.67 -38.27
CA ALA A 28 27.51 -17.35 -38.63
C ALA A 28 27.74 -18.66 -37.84
N ASP A 29 26.87 -19.00 -36.90
CA ASP A 29 26.99 -20.19 -36.09
C ASP A 29 26.16 -21.31 -36.73
N GLU A 30 26.82 -22.18 -37.52
CA GLU A 30 26.19 -23.31 -38.23
C GLU A 30 25.49 -24.27 -37.25
N SER A 31 25.89 -24.32 -36.01
CA SER A 31 25.24 -25.15 -34.97
C SER A 31 23.87 -24.61 -34.53
N LYS A 32 23.62 -23.32 -34.76
CA LYS A 32 22.41 -22.61 -34.35
C LYS A 32 21.51 -22.21 -35.50
N CYS A 33 22.06 -22.04 -36.69
CA CYS A 33 21.35 -21.70 -37.93
C CYS A 33 21.54 -22.79 -38.96
N GLY A 34 20.62 -23.75 -39.04
CA GLY A 34 20.52 -24.62 -40.24
C GLY A 34 20.20 -23.74 -41.46
N TYR A 35 21.03 -23.85 -42.55
CA TYR A 35 20.92 -23.18 -43.83
C TYR A 35 19.71 -22.27 -44.05
N CYS A 36 19.83 -20.99 -43.77
CA CYS A 36 18.92 -19.97 -44.26
C CYS A 36 19.71 -18.81 -44.84
N LYS A 37 19.76 -18.68 -46.14
CA LYS A 37 20.13 -17.45 -46.86
C LYS A 37 19.06 -16.38 -46.54
N CYS A 38 19.12 -15.77 -45.40
CA CYS A 38 18.16 -14.72 -45.05
C CYS A 38 18.77 -13.33 -45.22
N ILE A 39 18.60 -12.79 -46.41
CA ILE A 39 18.96 -11.41 -46.79
C ILE A 39 18.02 -10.37 -46.07
N LEU A 40 17.02 -10.83 -45.35
CA LEU A 40 15.95 -9.98 -44.76
C LEU A 40 16.11 -9.62 -43.28
N GLY A 41 17.15 -10.11 -42.59
CA GLY A 41 17.22 -10.01 -41.15
C GLY A 41 17.52 -8.62 -40.57
N LYS A 42 18.53 -7.91 -41.17
CA LYS A 42 18.98 -6.62 -40.61
C LYS A 42 17.93 -5.52 -40.70
N CYS A 43 17.23 -5.41 -41.84
CA CYS A 43 16.23 -4.36 -42.04
C CYS A 43 15.00 -4.50 -41.11
N ARG A 44 14.51 -5.71 -40.88
CA ARG A 44 13.33 -5.91 -40.02
C ARG A 44 13.62 -5.69 -38.55
N VAL A 45 14.77 -6.12 -38.04
CA VAL A 45 15.14 -5.88 -36.63
C VAL A 45 15.37 -4.39 -36.41
N THR A 46 16.06 -3.70 -37.31
CA THR A 46 16.27 -2.23 -37.21
C THR A 46 14.91 -1.49 -37.28
N GLU A 47 14.02 -1.92 -38.18
CA GLU A 47 12.69 -1.33 -38.31
C GLU A 47 11.80 -1.61 -37.05
N MET A 48 11.88 -2.81 -36.50
CA MET A 48 11.19 -3.12 -35.22
C MET A 48 11.76 -2.31 -34.08
N LEU A 49 13.07 -2.15 -33.99
CA LEU A 49 13.72 -1.34 -32.94
C LEU A 49 13.38 0.14 -33.09
N SER A 50 13.31 0.68 -34.32
CA SER A 50 12.85 2.04 -34.59
C SER A 50 11.38 2.23 -34.14
N LYS A 51 10.48 1.29 -34.50
CA LYS A 51 9.08 1.33 -34.06
C LYS A 51 8.91 1.20 -32.53
N MET A 52 9.76 0.39 -31.89
CA MET A 52 9.76 0.30 -30.42
C MET A 52 10.21 1.61 -29.79
N ALA A 53 11.23 2.28 -30.35
CA ALA A 53 11.67 3.59 -29.86
C ALA A 53 10.62 4.68 -30.08
N GLU A 54 9.96 4.69 -31.25
CA GLU A 54 8.85 5.59 -31.55
C GLU A 54 7.65 5.37 -30.61
N ASN A 55 7.31 4.10 -30.32
CA ASN A 55 6.26 3.76 -29.38
C ASN A 55 6.62 4.18 -27.96
N HIS A 56 7.89 4.08 -27.55
CA HIS A 56 8.36 4.51 -26.23
C HIS A 56 8.26 6.04 -26.11
N ALA A 57 8.69 6.78 -27.12
CA ALA A 57 8.54 8.23 -27.15
C ALA A 57 7.07 8.68 -27.14
N SER A 58 6.19 7.92 -27.80
CA SER A 58 4.73 8.15 -27.76
C SER A 58 4.13 7.86 -26.38
N LEU A 59 4.62 6.85 -25.67
CA LEU A 59 4.19 6.55 -24.28
C LEU A 59 4.63 7.65 -23.32
N ASP A 60 5.85 8.16 -23.44
CA ASP A 60 6.34 9.27 -22.60
C ASP A 60 5.52 10.55 -22.83
N GLU A 61 5.14 10.82 -24.06
CA GLU A 61 4.26 11.97 -24.39
C GLU A 61 2.85 11.79 -23.84
N LEU A 62 2.30 10.57 -23.92
CA LEU A 62 1.00 10.24 -23.33
C LEU A 62 1.05 10.35 -21.80
N GLN A 63 2.14 9.93 -21.17
CA GLN A 63 2.32 10.07 -19.73
C GLN A 63 2.36 11.55 -19.32
N LYS A 64 3.11 12.40 -20.03
CA LYS A 64 3.13 13.85 -19.76
C LYS A 64 1.74 14.48 -19.91
N ARG A 65 0.98 14.08 -20.92
CA ARG A 65 -0.40 14.57 -21.11
C ARG A 65 -1.31 14.10 -20.00
N LEU A 66 -1.17 12.86 -19.55
CA LEU A 66 -1.92 12.30 -18.41
C LEU A 66 -1.60 13.09 -17.13
N ASP A 67 -0.32 13.38 -16.87
CA ASP A 67 0.09 14.14 -15.71
C ASP A 67 -0.44 15.58 -15.75
N ALA A 68 -0.42 16.22 -16.93
CA ALA A 68 -1.01 17.54 -17.12
C ALA A 68 -2.53 17.55 -16.95
N MET A 69 -3.24 16.52 -17.45
CA MET A 69 -4.68 16.37 -17.25
C MET A 69 -5.03 16.12 -15.78
N ASN A 70 -4.26 15.28 -15.09
CA ASN A 70 -4.44 15.04 -13.66
C ASN A 70 -4.23 16.32 -12.83
N SER A 71 -3.27 17.15 -13.22
CA SER A 71 -3.08 18.48 -12.60
C SER A 71 -4.28 19.40 -12.82
N GLN A 72 -4.82 19.45 -14.04
CA GLN A 72 -6.03 20.25 -14.37
C GLN A 72 -7.27 19.73 -13.63
N ILE A 73 -7.44 18.41 -13.56
CA ILE A 73 -8.54 17.78 -12.78
C ILE A 73 -8.43 18.18 -11.32
N SER A 74 -7.24 18.13 -10.73
CA SER A 74 -7.01 18.54 -9.35
C SER A 74 -7.34 20.02 -9.12
N GLU A 75 -6.98 20.90 -10.06
CA GLU A 75 -7.32 22.32 -9.99
C GLU A 75 -8.83 22.57 -10.12
N LEU A 76 -9.49 21.87 -11.06
CA LEU A 76 -10.94 21.96 -11.22
C LEU A 76 -11.68 21.40 -10.01
N GLN A 77 -11.22 20.28 -9.46
CA GLN A 77 -11.75 19.71 -8.23
C GLN A 77 -11.69 20.73 -7.09
N THR A 78 -10.55 21.41 -6.96
CA THR A 78 -10.37 22.48 -5.96
C THR A 78 -11.40 23.61 -6.15
N LYS A 79 -11.64 24.04 -7.40
CA LYS A 79 -12.64 25.08 -7.69
C LYS A 79 -14.08 24.63 -7.42
N VAL A 80 -14.40 23.38 -7.74
CA VAL A 80 -15.72 22.78 -7.43
C VAL A 80 -15.89 22.68 -5.91
N ASP A 81 -14.86 22.25 -5.19
CA ASP A 81 -14.87 22.17 -3.74
C ASP A 81 -15.10 23.55 -3.09
N ASP A 82 -14.51 24.61 -3.63
CA ASP A 82 -14.73 25.99 -3.16
C ASP A 82 -16.16 26.49 -3.43
N LEU A 83 -16.75 26.10 -4.58
CA LEU A 83 -18.09 26.52 -4.96
C LEU A 83 -19.21 25.76 -4.22
N THR A 84 -18.92 24.54 -3.77
CA THR A 84 -19.87 23.67 -3.06
C THR A 84 -19.63 23.62 -1.56
N ALA A 85 -18.55 24.23 -1.09
CA ALA A 85 -18.25 24.34 0.31
C ALA A 85 -19.27 25.30 0.98
N GLY A 86 -19.78 24.90 2.13
CA GLY A 86 -20.68 25.70 2.96
C GLY A 86 -20.01 26.98 3.51
N GLU A 87 -20.58 27.54 4.56
CA GLU A 87 -19.98 28.68 5.28
C GLU A 87 -18.69 28.27 6.00
N ILE A 88 -17.71 29.17 6.02
CA ILE A 88 -16.43 28.92 6.70
C ILE A 88 -16.65 29.03 8.21
N LEU A 89 -16.40 27.93 8.92
CA LEU A 89 -16.41 27.89 10.39
C LEU A 89 -15.06 28.28 10.99
N ALA A 90 -13.96 27.79 10.42
CA ALA A 90 -12.63 28.02 10.93
C ALA A 90 -11.57 27.96 9.84
N THR A 91 -10.51 28.73 10.01
CA THR A 91 -9.31 28.70 9.17
C THR A 91 -8.07 28.79 10.05
N GLY A 92 -6.96 28.29 9.55
CA GLY A 92 -5.68 28.40 10.28
C GLY A 92 -4.55 27.72 9.52
N GLN A 93 -3.43 27.58 10.20
CA GLN A 93 -2.21 26.96 9.69
C GLN A 93 -1.94 25.67 10.48
N CYS A 94 -1.57 24.59 9.77
CA CYS A 94 -1.25 23.30 10.37
C CYS A 94 0.05 22.67 9.80
N GLY A 95 0.85 23.44 9.13
CA GLY A 95 2.19 23.14 8.61
C GLY A 95 2.88 24.43 8.19
N GLU A 96 4.18 24.42 7.91
CA GLU A 96 4.91 25.64 7.54
C GLU A 96 4.25 26.35 6.34
N ASN A 97 3.85 25.57 5.32
CA ASN A 97 3.16 26.07 4.13
C ASN A 97 1.83 25.34 3.90
N ILE A 98 1.15 24.92 4.97
CA ILE A 98 -0.14 24.23 4.90
C ILE A 98 -1.16 24.96 5.74
N TYR A 99 -2.28 25.32 5.10
CA TYR A 99 -3.41 26.02 5.70
C TYR A 99 -4.65 25.15 5.61
N TYR A 100 -5.57 25.33 6.55
CA TYR A 100 -6.84 24.61 6.55
C TYR A 100 -8.04 25.53 6.51
N VAL A 101 -9.13 25.00 5.98
CA VAL A 101 -10.47 25.60 6.05
C VAL A 101 -11.42 24.51 6.50
N LEU A 102 -12.16 24.77 7.58
CA LEU A 102 -13.27 23.93 8.03
C LEU A 102 -14.57 24.63 7.68
N TYR A 103 -15.47 23.90 7.02
CA TYR A 103 -16.78 24.38 6.62
C TYR A 103 -17.89 23.85 7.53
N ASP A 104 -19.05 24.52 7.54
CA ASP A 104 -20.21 24.20 8.38
C ASP A 104 -20.83 22.83 8.07
N ASN A 105 -20.67 22.34 6.83
CA ASN A 105 -21.07 20.98 6.44
C ASN A 105 -20.16 19.87 7.00
N GLY A 106 -19.07 20.24 7.67
CA GLY A 106 -18.09 19.33 8.27
C GLY A 106 -16.95 18.93 7.35
N LYS A 107 -16.80 19.55 6.18
CA LYS A 107 -15.65 19.34 5.29
C LYS A 107 -14.46 20.13 5.79
N LEU A 108 -13.35 19.43 6.05
CA LEU A 108 -12.06 20.02 6.38
C LEU A 108 -11.14 19.89 5.16
N LEU A 109 -10.69 21.02 4.65
CA LEU A 109 -9.80 21.09 3.50
C LEU A 109 -8.42 21.62 3.93
N LEU A 110 -7.36 20.85 3.65
CA LEU A 110 -5.97 21.24 3.84
C LEU A 110 -5.34 21.54 2.48
N ARG A 111 -4.71 22.70 2.36
CA ARG A 111 -4.03 23.17 1.13
C ARG A 111 -2.63 23.65 1.43
N GLY A 112 -1.73 23.43 0.47
CA GLY A 112 -0.34 23.87 0.55
C GLY A 112 0.64 22.80 0.16
N THR A 113 1.88 22.93 0.61
CA THR A 113 2.98 22.05 0.24
C THR A 113 3.83 21.65 1.45
N GLY A 114 4.43 20.46 1.39
CA GLY A 114 5.28 19.95 2.45
C GLY A 114 4.54 19.08 3.47
N ALA A 115 5.03 19.00 4.69
CA ALA A 115 4.44 18.22 5.77
C ALA A 115 3.65 19.11 6.73
N THR A 116 2.63 18.54 7.36
CA THR A 116 1.93 19.17 8.49
C THR A 116 2.80 19.11 9.74
N TYR A 117 2.47 19.92 10.74
CA TYR A 117 3.17 19.90 12.04
C TYR A 117 2.93 18.57 12.77
N ASP A 118 3.92 18.17 13.57
CA ASP A 118 3.79 17.12 14.57
C ASP A 118 3.19 17.70 15.84
N TYR A 119 2.26 16.95 16.45
CA TYR A 119 1.62 17.32 17.71
C TYR A 119 1.94 16.29 18.79
N THR A 120 1.99 16.72 20.04
CA THR A 120 2.46 15.86 21.14
C THR A 120 1.35 15.05 21.80
N SER A 121 0.33 15.67 22.36
CA SER A 121 -0.78 14.94 22.99
C SER A 121 -2.14 15.45 22.51
N HIS A 122 -2.62 16.52 23.07
CA HIS A 122 -3.96 17.08 22.82
C HIS A 122 -3.87 18.49 22.20
N ASP A 123 -2.74 18.84 21.63
CA ASP A 123 -2.42 20.17 21.11
C ASP A 123 -2.63 20.33 19.59
N SER A 124 -3.07 19.26 18.91
CA SER A 124 -3.50 19.39 17.51
C SER A 124 -4.69 20.35 17.41
N VAL A 125 -4.64 21.22 16.40
CA VAL A 125 -5.73 22.14 16.07
C VAL A 125 -7.05 21.42 15.71
N PHE A 126 -6.98 20.11 15.46
CA PHE A 126 -8.13 19.27 15.12
C PHE A 126 -8.48 18.28 16.25
N TYR A 127 -7.77 18.27 17.36
CA TYR A 127 -8.01 17.30 18.43
C TYR A 127 -9.46 17.33 18.90
N GLN A 128 -10.09 16.15 18.94
CA GLN A 128 -11.50 15.96 19.35
C GLN A 128 -12.49 16.89 18.63
N ASN A 129 -12.20 17.27 17.40
CA ASN A 129 -13.11 18.13 16.65
C ASN A 129 -14.25 17.31 16.03
N ASP A 130 -15.41 17.30 16.69
CA ASP A 130 -16.60 16.56 16.27
C ASP A 130 -17.33 17.17 15.06
N GLN A 131 -16.97 18.37 14.66
CA GLN A 131 -17.52 19.02 13.47
C GLN A 131 -16.94 18.44 12.18
N ILE A 132 -15.72 17.86 12.23
CA ILE A 132 -15.06 17.28 11.06
C ILE A 132 -15.71 15.96 10.69
N LYS A 133 -16.24 15.87 9.46
CA LYS A 133 -16.89 14.68 8.88
C LYS A 133 -16.13 14.11 7.69
N GLU A 134 -15.53 14.97 6.91
CA GLU A 134 -14.74 14.67 5.72
C GLU A 134 -13.42 15.43 5.76
N ILE A 135 -12.31 14.77 5.45
CA ILE A 135 -10.98 15.36 5.38
C ILE A 135 -10.48 15.28 3.94
N VAL A 136 -10.11 16.40 3.36
CA VAL A 136 -9.56 16.50 2.01
C VAL A 136 -8.20 17.18 2.07
N LEU A 137 -7.18 16.50 1.55
CA LEU A 137 -5.84 17.04 1.42
C LEU A 137 -5.52 17.29 -0.03
N SER A 138 -5.04 18.49 -0.36
CA SER A 138 -4.64 18.82 -1.73
C SER A 138 -3.28 18.23 -2.10
N ASN A 139 -3.05 18.07 -3.40
CA ASN A 139 -1.75 17.72 -3.94
C ASN A 139 -0.70 18.77 -3.49
N GLY A 140 0.55 18.30 -3.25
CA GLY A 140 1.62 19.09 -2.69
C GLY A 140 1.88 18.79 -1.22
N ILE A 141 0.90 18.25 -0.48
CA ILE A 141 1.11 17.75 0.87
C ILE A 141 1.84 16.42 0.79
N THR A 142 3.00 16.33 1.45
CA THR A 142 3.91 15.17 1.36
C THR A 142 3.99 14.36 2.65
N GLY A 143 3.58 14.90 3.79
CA GLY A 143 3.60 14.22 5.07
C GLY A 143 2.45 14.65 5.97
N LEU A 144 1.87 13.68 6.68
CA LEU A 144 0.99 13.94 7.82
C LEU A 144 1.80 13.81 9.10
N GLY A 145 1.76 14.84 9.91
CA GLY A 145 2.41 14.88 11.21
C GLY A 145 1.74 14.00 12.26
N ASP A 146 2.44 13.81 13.35
CA ASP A 146 1.98 13.04 14.49
C ASP A 146 0.69 13.61 15.07
N ARG A 147 -0.28 12.75 15.37
CA ARG A 147 -1.56 13.09 16.02
C ARG A 147 -2.38 14.20 15.36
N LEU A 148 -2.17 14.48 14.07
CA LEU A 148 -2.85 15.58 13.39
C LEU A 148 -4.38 15.53 13.54
N PHE A 149 -5.00 14.36 13.24
CA PHE A 149 -6.44 14.13 13.34
C PHE A 149 -6.80 13.17 14.49
N TYR A 150 -6.00 13.24 15.56
CA TYR A 150 -6.21 12.41 16.72
C TYR A 150 -7.57 12.68 17.36
N HIS A 151 -8.36 11.64 17.58
CA HIS A 151 -9.72 11.73 18.14
C HIS A 151 -10.75 12.49 17.30
N CYS A 152 -10.58 12.64 15.99
CA CYS A 152 -11.63 13.15 15.09
C CYS A 152 -12.69 12.05 14.84
N ALA A 153 -13.52 11.75 15.85
CA ALA A 153 -14.41 10.59 15.87
C ALA A 153 -15.50 10.62 14.76
N ASN A 154 -15.87 11.81 14.32
CA ASN A 154 -16.89 12.00 13.28
C ASN A 154 -16.31 12.06 11.85
N ALA A 155 -14.99 12.14 11.68
CA ALA A 155 -14.33 12.10 10.38
C ALA A 155 -14.43 10.70 9.77
N LYS A 156 -15.35 10.48 8.83
CA LYS A 156 -15.62 9.15 8.24
C LYS A 156 -14.80 8.87 7.00
N THR A 157 -14.42 9.90 6.26
CA THR A 157 -13.68 9.77 5.02
C THR A 157 -12.46 10.68 5.00
N VAL A 158 -11.42 10.23 4.32
CA VAL A 158 -10.22 11.02 4.03
C VAL A 158 -9.79 10.82 2.58
N SER A 159 -9.51 11.92 1.88
CA SER A 159 -8.89 11.93 0.57
C SER A 159 -7.41 12.30 0.73
N LEU A 160 -6.54 11.30 0.56
CA LEU A 160 -5.08 11.45 0.65
C LEU A 160 -4.50 11.72 -0.74
N PRO A 161 -3.62 12.73 -0.91
CA PRO A 161 -3.08 13.08 -2.21
C PRO A 161 -2.00 12.07 -2.68
N ALA A 162 -1.84 11.95 -3.99
CA ALA A 162 -0.82 11.09 -4.59
C ALA A 162 0.63 11.50 -4.22
N THR A 163 0.83 12.74 -3.76
CA THR A 163 2.13 13.26 -3.30
C THR A 163 2.50 12.84 -1.89
N LEU A 164 1.57 12.21 -1.13
CA LEU A 164 1.81 11.83 0.26
C LEU A 164 2.82 10.69 0.36
N THR A 165 3.89 10.88 1.14
CA THR A 165 4.98 9.91 1.33
C THR A 165 5.03 9.34 2.74
N SER A 166 4.45 10.04 3.74
CA SER A 166 4.47 9.61 5.14
C SER A 166 3.18 9.91 5.88
N ILE A 167 2.80 8.99 6.77
CA ILE A 167 1.69 9.13 7.72
C ILE A 167 2.27 9.00 9.12
N GLY A 168 2.11 10.04 9.92
CA GLY A 168 2.70 10.19 11.25
C GLY A 168 2.10 9.29 12.32
N ASN A 169 2.72 9.31 13.49
CA ASN A 169 2.31 8.52 14.65
C ASN A 169 0.90 8.96 15.11
N ALA A 170 0.01 7.99 15.28
CA ALA A 170 -1.37 8.21 15.72
C ALA A 170 -2.14 9.28 14.89
N ALA A 171 -1.76 9.51 13.61
CA ALA A 171 -2.31 10.59 12.79
C ALA A 171 -3.85 10.56 12.70
N PHE A 172 -4.45 9.37 12.66
CA PHE A 172 -5.91 9.15 12.63
C PHE A 172 -6.40 8.31 13.80
N ALA A 173 -5.58 8.10 14.83
CA ALA A 173 -5.93 7.23 15.92
C ALA A 173 -7.15 7.75 16.69
N GLN A 174 -7.96 6.79 17.14
CA GLN A 174 -9.06 7.06 18.06
C GLN A 174 -8.70 6.43 19.41
N GLU A 175 -8.78 7.16 20.48
CA GLU A 175 -8.60 6.63 21.81
C GLU A 175 -9.92 6.77 22.59
N ASP A 176 -10.49 5.65 22.93
CA ASP A 176 -11.53 5.62 23.94
C ASP A 176 -11.17 4.54 24.95
N ALA A 177 -10.62 4.97 26.07
CA ALA A 177 -10.21 4.08 27.16
C ALA A 177 -11.39 3.36 27.82
N VAL A 178 -12.64 3.68 27.47
CA VAL A 178 -13.84 3.26 28.21
C VAL A 178 -14.84 2.49 27.31
N SER A 179 -14.82 2.68 26.00
CA SER A 179 -15.79 2.01 25.11
C SER A 179 -15.08 1.17 24.05
N ASN A 180 -15.56 -0.05 23.83
CA ASN A 180 -15.18 -0.89 22.67
C ASN A 180 -15.71 -0.31 21.33
N TYR A 181 -15.85 1.01 21.25
CA TYR A 181 -16.44 1.70 20.11
C TYR A 181 -15.35 2.22 19.18
N THR A 182 -15.16 1.54 18.06
CA THR A 182 -14.35 2.11 16.97
C THR A 182 -15.06 3.31 16.37
N ALA A 183 -14.33 4.39 16.16
CA ALA A 183 -14.83 5.64 15.62
C ALA A 183 -13.94 6.13 14.46
N GLY A 184 -14.17 7.36 13.99
CA GLY A 184 -13.35 7.95 12.94
C GLY A 184 -13.53 7.27 11.59
N LEU A 185 -12.45 7.14 10.83
CA LEU A 185 -12.45 6.71 9.45
C LEU A 185 -13.11 5.34 9.25
N THR A 186 -13.99 5.26 8.25
CA THR A 186 -14.63 4.03 7.79
C THR A 186 -13.96 3.45 6.55
N SER A 187 -13.23 4.28 5.80
CA SER A 187 -12.45 3.89 4.63
C SER A 187 -11.21 4.75 4.49
N VAL A 188 -10.16 4.19 3.91
CA VAL A 188 -8.94 4.91 3.54
C VAL A 188 -8.28 4.23 2.34
N THR A 189 -7.86 5.03 1.37
CA THR A 189 -6.98 4.57 0.28
C THR A 189 -5.58 5.12 0.52
N ILE A 190 -4.63 4.23 0.80
CA ILE A 190 -3.23 4.61 1.03
C ILE A 190 -2.55 4.82 -0.34
N PRO A 191 -2.05 6.04 -0.64
CA PRO A 191 -1.42 6.33 -1.92
C PRO A 191 -0.15 5.51 -2.18
N GLN A 192 0.13 5.24 -3.47
CA GLN A 192 1.30 4.46 -3.90
C GLN A 192 2.66 5.15 -3.63
N ALA A 193 2.67 6.45 -3.32
CA ALA A 193 3.87 7.17 -2.93
C ALA A 193 4.23 7.01 -1.44
N VAL A 194 3.31 6.50 -0.61
CA VAL A 194 3.55 6.33 0.83
C VAL A 194 4.62 5.28 1.07
N THR A 195 5.71 5.70 1.72
CA THR A 195 6.84 4.83 2.10
C THR A 195 6.91 4.55 3.59
N THR A 196 6.25 5.39 4.40
CA THR A 196 6.29 5.31 5.86
C THR A 196 4.89 5.44 6.45
N ILE A 197 4.51 4.48 7.29
CA ILE A 197 3.33 4.55 8.15
C ILE A 197 3.83 4.35 9.57
N GLN A 198 3.69 5.38 10.41
CA GLN A 198 4.21 5.33 11.78
C GLN A 198 3.26 4.59 12.73
N SER A 199 3.71 4.39 13.98
CA SER A 199 2.97 3.62 14.99
C SER A 199 1.59 4.22 15.25
N TYR A 200 0.60 3.38 15.49
CA TYR A 200 -0.78 3.78 15.83
C TYR A 200 -1.50 4.60 14.75
N ALA A 201 -0.97 4.75 13.54
CA ALA A 201 -1.49 5.69 12.54
C ALA A 201 -3.01 5.60 12.30
N PHE A 202 -3.58 4.40 12.34
CA PHE A 202 -5.01 4.11 12.18
C PHE A 202 -5.58 3.31 13.37
N TYR A 203 -4.94 3.41 14.53
CA TYR A 203 -5.35 2.69 15.73
C TYR A 203 -6.82 2.96 16.08
N HIS A 204 -7.58 1.89 16.38
CA HIS A 204 -8.97 1.94 16.84
C HIS A 204 -9.95 2.65 15.87
N THR A 205 -9.64 2.72 14.57
CA THR A 205 -10.54 3.28 13.56
C THR A 205 -11.61 2.29 13.13
N ALA A 206 -12.69 2.82 12.53
CA ALA A 206 -13.82 2.03 12.03
C ALA A 206 -13.66 1.54 10.58
N ILE A 207 -12.44 1.55 10.03
CA ILE A 207 -12.19 1.10 8.65
C ILE A 207 -12.62 -0.35 8.46
N THR A 208 -13.19 -0.63 7.27
CA THR A 208 -13.72 -1.96 6.94
C THR A 208 -12.80 -2.75 6.01
N GLU A 209 -11.97 -2.04 5.27
CA GLU A 209 -10.99 -2.63 4.37
C GLU A 209 -9.75 -1.75 4.24
N VAL A 210 -8.61 -2.36 3.94
CA VAL A 210 -7.36 -1.64 3.67
C VAL A 210 -6.47 -2.39 2.68
N VAL A 211 -5.83 -1.62 1.79
CA VAL A 211 -4.73 -2.09 0.95
C VAL A 211 -3.48 -1.32 1.32
N VAL A 212 -2.46 -2.02 1.81
CA VAL A 212 -1.14 -1.43 2.08
C VAL A 212 -0.24 -1.66 0.87
N PRO A 213 0.19 -0.59 0.18
CA PRO A 213 0.92 -0.71 -1.07
C PRO A 213 2.37 -1.22 -0.89
N ALA A 214 2.96 -1.71 -1.97
CA ALA A 214 4.33 -2.24 -1.99
C ALA A 214 5.40 -1.17 -1.71
N SER A 215 5.07 0.11 -1.86
CA SER A 215 5.94 1.24 -1.57
C SER A 215 6.27 1.40 -0.08
N VAL A 216 5.41 0.90 0.81
CA VAL A 216 5.61 1.03 2.26
C VAL A 216 6.82 0.22 2.70
N LYS A 217 7.86 0.91 3.18
CA LYS A 217 9.12 0.34 3.66
C LYS A 217 9.20 0.34 5.20
N THR A 218 8.65 1.37 5.81
CA THR A 218 8.62 1.52 7.27
C THR A 218 7.19 1.38 7.74
N TRP A 219 6.97 0.38 8.59
CA TRP A 219 5.68 0.10 9.23
C TRP A 219 5.86 0.12 10.74
N GLY A 220 5.18 1.05 11.41
CA GLY A 220 5.23 1.18 12.86
C GLY A 220 4.48 0.07 13.59
N LYS A 221 4.43 0.15 14.92
CA LYS A 221 3.66 -0.77 15.76
C LYS A 221 2.19 -0.35 15.84
N TYR A 222 1.27 -1.30 16.01
CA TYR A 222 -0.16 -1.06 16.26
C TYR A 222 -0.89 -0.26 15.18
N VAL A 223 -0.41 -0.28 13.92
CA VAL A 223 -0.94 0.61 12.86
C VAL A 223 -2.44 0.46 12.66
N PHE A 224 -2.97 -0.75 12.61
CA PHE A 224 -4.40 -1.06 12.49
C PHE A 224 -4.93 -1.85 13.70
N SER A 225 -4.24 -1.81 14.84
CA SER A 225 -4.72 -2.49 16.04
C SER A 225 -6.06 -1.93 16.49
N ASP A 226 -6.89 -2.80 17.06
CA ASP A 226 -8.23 -2.48 17.54
C ASP A 226 -9.21 -1.94 16.47
N CYS A 227 -8.92 -2.12 15.18
CA CYS A 227 -9.86 -1.86 14.09
C CYS A 227 -10.93 -2.96 14.04
N THR A 228 -11.86 -2.98 14.98
CA THR A 228 -12.82 -4.07 15.15
C THR A 228 -13.84 -4.24 14.02
N LYS A 229 -13.89 -3.29 13.06
CA LYS A 229 -14.72 -3.36 11.86
C LYS A 229 -13.97 -3.82 10.61
N LEU A 230 -12.63 -3.92 10.67
CA LEU A 230 -11.78 -4.31 9.55
C LEU A 230 -12.04 -5.77 9.17
N LYS A 231 -12.59 -5.99 7.98
CA LYS A 231 -12.93 -7.32 7.43
C LYS A 231 -11.88 -7.81 6.43
N ASN A 232 -11.38 -6.91 5.61
CA ASN A 232 -10.49 -7.23 4.49
C ASN A 232 -9.19 -6.44 4.59
N ALA A 233 -8.05 -7.13 4.54
CA ALA A 233 -6.74 -6.49 4.47
C ALA A 233 -5.89 -7.14 3.38
N ARG A 234 -5.25 -6.32 2.53
CA ARG A 234 -4.28 -6.75 1.54
C ARG A 234 -2.95 -6.06 1.79
N ILE A 235 -1.88 -6.83 1.96
CA ILE A 235 -0.55 -6.34 2.27
C ILE A 235 0.38 -6.65 1.11
N SER A 236 0.87 -5.61 0.44
CA SER A 236 1.76 -5.74 -0.72
C SER A 236 3.23 -5.40 -0.40
N CYS A 237 3.50 -4.83 0.77
CA CYS A 237 4.84 -4.41 1.20
C CYS A 237 5.70 -5.57 1.71
N SER A 238 6.99 -5.29 1.92
CA SER A 238 8.00 -6.31 2.28
C SER A 238 7.98 -6.70 3.76
N SER A 239 7.35 -5.94 4.62
CA SER A 239 7.31 -6.20 6.07
C SER A 239 5.95 -5.84 6.67
N ILE A 240 5.56 -6.53 7.73
CA ILE A 240 4.38 -6.21 8.55
C ILE A 240 4.87 -5.85 9.95
N GLY A 241 4.40 -4.72 10.47
CA GLY A 241 4.81 -4.23 11.79
C GLY A 241 4.27 -5.09 12.96
N SER A 242 4.89 -4.95 14.13
CA SER A 242 4.42 -5.62 15.35
C SER A 242 3.03 -5.11 15.76
N PHE A 243 2.18 -6.00 16.23
CA PHE A 243 0.82 -5.71 16.68
C PHE A 243 -0.10 -5.10 15.59
N ALA A 244 0.28 -5.25 14.30
CA ALA A 244 -0.33 -4.51 13.20
C ALA A 244 -1.87 -4.63 13.13
N PHE A 245 -2.42 -5.82 13.40
CA PHE A 245 -3.86 -6.13 13.35
C PHE A 245 -4.38 -6.71 14.66
N THR A 246 -3.66 -6.51 15.77
CA THR A 246 -4.11 -6.98 17.08
C THR A 246 -5.54 -6.52 17.37
N ARG A 247 -6.41 -7.44 17.81
CA ARG A 247 -7.84 -7.20 18.10
C ARG A 247 -8.69 -6.74 16.90
N CYS A 248 -8.26 -7.00 15.68
CA CYS A 248 -9.13 -6.86 14.51
C CYS A 248 -10.14 -8.02 14.48
N THR A 249 -11.12 -8.01 15.39
CA THR A 249 -12.03 -9.14 15.61
C THR A 249 -12.89 -9.48 14.40
N ALA A 250 -13.19 -8.53 13.52
CA ALA A 250 -13.95 -8.78 12.29
C ALA A 250 -13.08 -9.28 11.11
N LEU A 251 -11.74 -9.25 11.23
CA LEU A 251 -10.83 -9.61 10.13
C LEU A 251 -11.04 -11.06 9.73
N SER A 252 -11.54 -11.27 8.51
CA SER A 252 -11.83 -12.59 7.94
C SER A 252 -11.00 -12.89 6.69
N ASN A 253 -10.56 -11.86 5.98
CA ASN A 253 -9.80 -11.98 4.75
C ASN A 253 -8.48 -11.20 4.88
N LEU A 254 -7.37 -11.91 4.96
CA LEU A 254 -6.03 -11.35 4.93
C LEU A 254 -5.28 -11.94 3.74
N THR A 255 -4.92 -11.07 2.79
CA THR A 255 -4.07 -11.42 1.66
C THR A 255 -2.69 -10.81 1.84
N ILE A 256 -1.65 -11.63 1.71
CA ILE A 256 -0.24 -11.23 1.84
C ILE A 256 0.47 -11.53 0.52
N SER A 257 1.08 -10.53 -0.07
CA SER A 257 1.86 -10.65 -1.31
C SER A 257 3.14 -11.47 -1.11
N ALA A 258 3.61 -12.13 -2.15
CA ALA A 258 4.89 -12.84 -2.21
C ALA A 258 6.13 -11.93 -1.92
N ASN A 259 5.95 -10.61 -1.96
CA ASN A 259 6.99 -9.64 -1.61
C ASN A 259 7.30 -9.60 -0.12
N CYS A 260 6.40 -10.06 0.74
CA CYS A 260 6.56 -10.00 2.18
C CYS A 260 7.68 -10.93 2.66
N LYS A 261 8.59 -10.40 3.46
CA LYS A 261 9.80 -11.08 3.95
C LYS A 261 9.87 -11.17 5.47
N THR A 262 9.17 -10.29 6.18
CA THR A 262 9.26 -10.24 7.65
C THR A 262 7.91 -9.94 8.28
N PHE A 263 7.62 -10.62 9.38
CA PHE A 263 6.47 -10.36 10.25
C PHE A 263 6.93 -9.75 11.57
N GLY A 264 6.12 -8.85 12.10
CA GLY A 264 6.27 -8.36 13.46
C GLY A 264 5.66 -9.31 14.50
N GLU A 265 5.96 -9.04 15.75
CA GLU A 265 5.39 -9.77 16.89
C GLU A 265 3.89 -9.49 17.03
N ASN A 266 3.14 -10.49 17.46
CA ASN A 266 1.74 -10.37 17.86
C ASN A 266 0.82 -9.71 16.82
N MET A 267 1.18 -9.79 15.53
CA MET A 267 0.51 -9.03 14.49
C MET A 267 -0.96 -9.42 14.28
N LEU A 268 -1.36 -10.64 14.69
CA LEU A 268 -2.72 -11.20 14.51
C LEU A 268 -3.39 -11.62 15.84
N THR A 269 -2.87 -11.18 16.97
CA THR A 269 -3.44 -11.53 18.27
C THR A 269 -4.91 -11.07 18.36
N TYR A 270 -5.81 -11.96 18.80
CA TYR A 270 -7.27 -11.73 18.88
C TYR A 270 -7.98 -11.43 17.55
N CYS A 271 -7.44 -11.88 16.41
CA CYS A 271 -8.15 -11.89 15.12
C CYS A 271 -9.09 -13.10 15.03
N GLU A 272 -10.16 -13.12 15.80
CA GLU A 272 -10.99 -14.32 16.07
C GLU A 272 -11.69 -14.89 14.84
N ASN A 273 -11.99 -14.06 13.86
CA ASN A 273 -12.66 -14.47 12.62
C ASN A 273 -11.71 -14.87 11.50
N LEU A 274 -10.38 -14.67 11.66
CA LEU A 274 -9.41 -15.03 10.64
C LEU A 274 -9.09 -16.53 10.69
N LYS A 275 -9.63 -17.29 9.72
CA LYS A 275 -9.41 -18.74 9.62
C LYS A 275 -8.36 -19.11 8.58
N THR A 276 -8.20 -18.28 7.57
CA THR A 276 -7.28 -18.51 6.45
C THR A 276 -6.55 -17.24 6.09
N ILE A 277 -5.24 -17.33 5.87
CA ILE A 277 -4.45 -16.31 5.20
C ILE A 277 -4.26 -16.76 3.75
N THR A 278 -4.50 -15.88 2.80
CA THR A 278 -4.11 -16.07 1.40
C THR A 278 -2.73 -15.48 1.18
N TYR A 279 -1.77 -16.32 0.82
CA TYR A 279 -0.42 -15.91 0.46
C TYR A 279 -0.20 -16.07 -1.05
N GLU A 280 0.22 -15.00 -1.72
CA GLU A 280 0.37 -14.97 -3.18
C GLU A 280 1.70 -15.54 -3.68
N GLY A 281 2.43 -16.24 -2.83
CA GLY A 281 3.65 -16.98 -3.13
C GLY A 281 3.50 -18.47 -2.90
N THR A 282 4.61 -19.18 -3.07
CA THR A 282 4.70 -20.63 -2.81
C THR A 282 4.84 -20.95 -1.32
N ILE A 283 4.59 -22.21 -0.95
CA ILE A 283 4.85 -22.73 0.41
C ILE A 283 6.32 -22.47 0.80
N ALA A 284 7.26 -22.75 -0.10
CA ALA A 284 8.67 -22.49 0.15
C ALA A 284 8.96 -21.01 0.44
N GLN A 285 8.33 -20.09 -0.28
CA GLN A 285 8.46 -18.65 -0.03
C GLN A 285 7.81 -18.23 1.30
N TRP A 286 6.66 -18.81 1.67
CA TRP A 286 6.04 -18.60 2.98
C TRP A 286 6.96 -19.04 4.12
N ASN A 287 7.56 -20.22 4.00
CA ASN A 287 8.49 -20.76 5.01
C ASN A 287 9.75 -19.91 5.14
N ALA A 288 10.19 -19.25 4.07
CA ALA A 288 11.33 -18.33 4.08
C ALA A 288 11.05 -16.96 4.72
N ILE A 289 9.77 -16.61 5.01
CA ILE A 289 9.44 -15.38 5.73
C ILE A 289 10.02 -15.44 7.14
N THR A 290 10.77 -14.43 7.55
CA THR A 290 11.22 -14.28 8.93
C THR A 290 10.04 -13.97 9.84
N LYS A 291 9.73 -14.86 10.76
CA LYS A 291 8.59 -14.76 11.69
C LYS A 291 9.09 -14.92 13.13
N PRO A 292 8.79 -14.00 14.04
CA PRO A 292 9.04 -14.24 15.47
C PRO A 292 8.12 -15.36 15.97
N VAL A 293 8.53 -16.07 17.03
CA VAL A 293 7.74 -17.19 17.59
C VAL A 293 6.31 -16.78 17.94
N ASN A 294 6.15 -15.54 18.39
CA ASN A 294 4.86 -14.97 18.83
C ASN A 294 4.16 -14.12 17.74
N TRP A 295 4.43 -14.34 16.44
CA TRP A 295 3.83 -13.51 15.39
C TRP A 295 2.28 -13.55 15.36
N MET A 296 1.68 -14.64 15.81
CA MET A 296 0.22 -14.82 15.88
C MET A 296 -0.37 -14.53 17.26
N SER A 297 0.40 -14.60 18.35
CA SER A 297 -0.15 -14.58 19.71
C SER A 297 0.80 -14.03 20.75
N SER A 298 0.26 -13.49 21.85
CA SER A 298 0.99 -12.88 22.97
C SER A 298 1.22 -13.86 24.12
N GLY A 299 2.02 -14.94 23.96
CA GLY A 299 2.49 -15.79 25.06
C GLY A 299 2.04 -17.25 25.03
N GLU A 300 2.53 -18.04 25.96
CA GLU A 300 2.43 -19.50 25.99
C GLU A 300 0.99 -20.07 26.12
N HIS A 301 0.02 -19.26 26.50
CA HIS A 301 -1.36 -19.69 26.69
C HIS A 301 -2.39 -19.04 25.74
N SER A 302 -1.97 -18.14 24.87
CA SER A 302 -2.85 -17.52 23.88
C SER A 302 -2.49 -17.98 22.47
N TYR A 303 -2.65 -19.27 22.21
CA TYR A 303 -2.64 -19.78 20.84
C TYR A 303 -3.73 -19.07 20.05
N ASN A 304 -3.38 -18.49 18.90
CA ASN A 304 -4.39 -18.06 17.95
C ASN A 304 -5.04 -19.32 17.34
N ASN A 305 -5.90 -19.97 18.13
CA ASN A 305 -6.62 -21.18 17.72
C ASN A 305 -7.58 -20.94 16.55
N TYR A 306 -7.68 -19.70 16.09
CA TYR A 306 -8.61 -19.30 15.04
C TYR A 306 -8.03 -19.53 13.65
N LEU A 307 -6.73 -19.23 13.42
CA LEU A 307 -6.08 -19.43 12.14
C LEU A 307 -5.80 -20.92 11.90
N LYS A 308 -6.37 -21.48 10.83
CA LYS A 308 -6.30 -22.90 10.51
C LYS A 308 -5.55 -23.19 9.22
N LYS A 309 -5.42 -22.21 8.31
CA LYS A 309 -4.91 -22.45 6.99
C LYS A 309 -4.10 -21.28 6.45
N ILE A 310 -3.02 -21.58 5.76
CA ILE A 310 -2.30 -20.65 4.90
C ILE A 310 -2.42 -21.16 3.47
N GLN A 311 -3.21 -20.49 2.66
CA GLN A 311 -3.37 -20.86 1.25
C GLN A 311 -2.27 -20.21 0.41
N CYS A 312 -1.44 -21.03 -0.23
CA CYS A 312 -0.38 -20.64 -1.16
C CYS A 312 -0.76 -20.96 -2.61
N VAL A 313 0.06 -20.57 -3.59
CA VAL A 313 -0.21 -20.81 -5.01
C VAL A 313 0.00 -22.26 -5.42
N ASP A 314 0.87 -22.99 -4.74
CA ASP A 314 1.27 -24.38 -5.00
C ASP A 314 0.69 -25.40 -4.01
N GLY A 315 -0.14 -24.95 -3.06
CA GLY A 315 -0.73 -25.78 -2.03
C GLY A 315 -1.20 -24.99 -0.84
N TYR A 316 -1.19 -25.60 0.33
CA TYR A 316 -1.53 -24.91 1.57
C TYR A 316 -0.81 -25.51 2.78
N LEU A 317 -0.74 -24.76 3.85
CA LEU A 317 -0.32 -25.22 5.18
C LEU A 317 -1.59 -25.32 6.04
N GLU A 318 -1.76 -26.43 6.71
CA GLU A 318 -2.85 -26.68 7.67
C GLU A 318 -2.30 -26.77 9.09
N TYR A 319 -2.95 -26.08 10.01
CA TYR A 319 -2.52 -26.07 11.41
C TYR A 319 -3.10 -27.26 12.15
N ASP A 320 -2.21 -28.11 12.64
CA ASP A 320 -2.54 -29.20 13.53
C ASP A 320 -2.64 -28.70 14.97
N THR A 321 -3.85 -28.82 15.55
CA THR A 321 -4.14 -28.35 16.91
C THR A 321 -3.66 -29.29 18.00
N GLU A 322 -3.30 -30.53 17.68
CA GLU A 322 -2.78 -31.51 18.64
C GLU A 322 -1.26 -31.38 18.79
N THR A 323 -0.56 -31.26 17.66
CA THR A 323 0.90 -31.15 17.62
C THR A 323 1.40 -29.70 17.65
N HIS A 324 0.52 -28.71 17.47
CA HIS A 324 0.82 -27.29 17.33
C HIS A 324 1.82 -26.98 16.19
N THR A 325 1.73 -27.75 15.10
CA THR A 325 2.59 -27.59 13.92
C THR A 325 1.78 -27.26 12.64
N TRP A 326 2.49 -26.72 11.65
CA TRP A 326 1.93 -26.49 10.32
C TRP A 326 2.34 -27.63 9.39
N ASN A 327 1.38 -28.37 8.84
CA ASN A 327 1.58 -29.46 7.90
C ASN A 327 1.40 -28.96 6.47
N GLU A 328 2.33 -29.33 5.59
CA GLU A 328 2.28 -28.95 4.16
C GLU A 328 1.40 -29.91 3.37
N VAL A 329 0.53 -29.35 2.53
CA VAL A 329 -0.27 -30.09 1.55
C VAL A 329 -0.02 -29.46 0.18
N ILE A 330 0.68 -30.17 -0.68
CA ILE A 330 1.04 -29.73 -2.03
C ILE A 330 -0.08 -30.14 -2.99
N ASN A 331 -0.52 -29.21 -3.85
CA ASN A 331 -1.43 -29.54 -4.94
C ASN A 331 -0.66 -30.36 -5.97
N GLY A 332 -1.12 -31.58 -6.25
CA GLY A 332 -0.53 -32.49 -7.25
C GLY A 332 -0.76 -32.03 -8.69
#